data_e49193e6b3a1fb58ea14443211e4ee50
#
_entry.id   e49193e6b3a1fb58ea14443211e4ee50
#
_cell.length_a   1.000
_cell.length_b   1.000
_cell.length_c   1.000
_cell.angle_alpha   90.00
_cell.angle_beta   90.00
_cell.angle_gamma   90.00
#
_symmetry.space_group_name_H-M   'P 1'
#
loop_
_entity.id
_entity.type
_entity.pdbx_description
1 polymer ?
#
loop_
_entity_poly.entity_id
_entity_poly.type
_entity_poly.pdbx_seq_one_letter_code
_entity_poly.pdbx_strand_id
1 'polypeptide(L)'
;MKMTYLRLVLTGAVFAIALSGVRAADQSKLPPANVFDMAEMRNPDTLDLKILSDEIAPVSENSAEKIRCIKLEFFSQNWGGEDVRHLAKVYLPVGGIAESKKGLAVINQGGSSNVKTGFDIEREYGALSALKLGIPAMLLQSNMPGDHWGVSGQGPIRRYTAAKFFETGDPNWIHWIALAKIYMRAMTALGELEDVQAKQFILAGSSKRAQSIWIVAAADDRVRGIVPIARPGNFLHLMQTHSPAPGALPDPAAIRQKHAGSKHEYMAHIEDLYTTRGYEYMAYVDPYQFLSRVKVPVMYLIGTNDRLFNSFDDHGFYPFYQGDKSFAYVANYGHGMATHEHVRAYRAWAAHCFWGRPITRLTAMGTVEQGELKVSAIVQSQSEITELRLLYCFKKGARFNDAKDRYKSLPMKRAGNGGYWKAALPSDLAAGREVYWYVEARDRAQGFESIATTLLKRN
;
A
#
# COMPACT_ATOMS: atom_id res chain seq x y z
N MET A 1 -46.94 21.48 -45.48
CA MET A 1 -47.10 20.62 -44.30
C MET A 1 -46.18 21.22 -43.21
N LYS A 2 -46.75 22.03 -42.31
CA LYS A 2 -45.99 22.74 -41.28
C LYS A 2 -45.89 21.86 -40.01
N MET A 3 -44.68 21.43 -39.65
CA MET A 3 -44.43 20.74 -38.40
C MET A 3 -44.27 21.76 -37.28
N THR A 4 -45.20 21.76 -36.36
CA THR A 4 -45.20 22.58 -35.15
C THR A 4 -44.36 21.91 -34.09
N TYR A 5 -43.22 22.52 -33.70
CA TYR A 5 -42.43 22.04 -32.55
C TYR A 5 -43.10 22.42 -31.24
N LEU A 6 -43.54 21.42 -30.50
CA LEU A 6 -44.02 21.57 -29.13
C LEU A 6 -42.82 21.73 -28.19
N ARG A 7 -42.61 22.93 -27.67
CA ARG A 7 -41.62 23.19 -26.59
C ARG A 7 -42.23 22.66 -25.27
N LEU A 8 -41.68 21.55 -24.76
CA LEU A 8 -41.91 21.12 -23.41
C LEU A 8 -41.02 21.98 -22.48
N VAL A 9 -41.62 22.88 -21.73
CA VAL A 9 -40.96 23.60 -20.64
C VAL A 9 -41.02 22.66 -19.43
N LEU A 10 -39.93 21.99 -19.12
CA LEU A 10 -39.75 21.29 -17.85
C LEU A 10 -39.43 22.36 -16.78
N THR A 11 -40.43 22.74 -16.02
CA THR A 11 -40.23 23.46 -14.76
C THR A 11 -39.59 22.48 -13.75
N GLY A 12 -38.26 22.58 -13.63
CA GLY A 12 -37.51 21.89 -12.59
C GLY A 12 -37.89 22.44 -11.22
N ALA A 13 -38.75 21.73 -10.51
CA ALA A 13 -38.90 21.92 -9.07
C ALA A 13 -37.59 21.44 -8.43
N VAL A 14 -36.76 22.38 -8.02
CA VAL A 14 -35.60 22.10 -7.15
C VAL A 14 -36.18 21.68 -5.80
N PHE A 15 -36.25 20.38 -5.55
CA PHE A 15 -36.40 19.85 -4.20
C PHE A 15 -35.11 20.16 -3.47
N ALA A 16 -35.04 21.32 -2.82
CA ALA A 16 -34.12 21.57 -1.74
C ALA A 16 -34.52 20.64 -0.59
N ILE A 17 -34.05 19.43 -0.59
CA ILE A 17 -34.03 18.60 0.61
C ILE A 17 -33.12 19.35 1.57
N ALA A 18 -33.74 20.05 2.51
CA ALA A 18 -33.06 20.53 3.69
C ALA A 18 -32.42 19.31 4.35
N LEU A 19 -31.13 19.09 4.12
CA LEU A 19 -30.29 18.21 4.91
C LEU A 19 -30.14 18.82 6.31
N SER A 20 -31.27 18.85 7.02
CA SER A 20 -31.30 19.21 8.43
C SER A 20 -30.52 18.12 9.18
N GLY A 21 -29.27 18.45 9.49
CA GLY A 21 -28.65 17.97 10.69
C GLY A 21 -28.39 16.48 10.83
N VAL A 22 -27.99 15.76 9.76
CA VAL A 22 -27.22 14.54 10.00
C VAL A 22 -25.87 14.99 10.51
N ARG A 23 -25.70 15.07 11.84
CA ARG A 23 -24.38 15.22 12.45
C ARG A 23 -23.49 14.16 11.82
N ALA A 24 -22.40 14.58 11.17
CA ALA A 24 -21.39 13.65 10.68
C ALA A 24 -21.05 12.72 11.86
N ALA A 25 -21.23 11.42 11.65
CA ALA A 25 -20.93 10.45 12.69
C ALA A 25 -19.49 10.68 13.15
N ASP A 26 -19.29 10.67 14.45
CA ASP A 26 -17.96 10.80 15.04
C ASP A 26 -17.10 9.64 14.51
N GLN A 27 -16.15 9.94 13.64
CA GLN A 27 -15.32 8.97 12.95
C GLN A 27 -14.50 8.11 13.92
N SER A 28 -14.20 8.63 15.13
CA SER A 28 -13.49 7.89 16.17
C SER A 28 -14.31 6.74 16.74
N LYS A 29 -15.64 6.78 16.60
CA LYS A 29 -16.58 5.75 17.07
C LYS A 29 -16.86 4.66 16.05
N LEU A 30 -16.25 4.74 14.86
CA LEU A 30 -16.46 3.77 13.77
C LEU A 30 -15.23 2.86 13.60
N PRO A 31 -15.43 1.58 13.20
CA PRO A 31 -14.32 0.71 12.84
C PRO A 31 -13.49 1.32 11.70
N PRO A 32 -12.13 1.21 11.69
CA PRO A 32 -11.32 0.55 12.72
C PRO A 32 -10.89 1.47 13.87
N ALA A 33 -11.22 2.77 13.85
CA ALA A 33 -10.71 3.74 14.83
C ALA A 33 -11.20 3.47 16.25
N ASN A 34 -12.43 2.97 16.41
CA ASN A 34 -13.09 2.77 17.71
C ASN A 34 -12.44 1.69 18.60
N VAL A 35 -11.47 0.92 18.09
CA VAL A 35 -10.77 -0.10 18.88
C VAL A 35 -9.54 0.46 19.60
N PHE A 36 -9.08 1.65 19.23
CA PHE A 36 -7.86 2.23 19.76
C PHE A 36 -8.17 3.22 20.88
N ASP A 37 -7.58 2.98 22.05
CA ASP A 37 -7.39 4.03 23.03
C ASP A 37 -6.21 4.90 22.57
N MET A 38 -6.53 6.04 21.96
CA MET A 38 -5.53 6.95 21.41
C MET A 38 -4.72 7.65 22.51
N ALA A 39 -5.25 7.79 23.72
CA ALA A 39 -4.48 8.30 24.86
C ALA A 39 -3.40 7.30 25.26
N GLU A 40 -3.73 6.01 25.34
CA GLU A 40 -2.76 4.94 25.58
C GLU A 40 -1.74 4.82 24.44
N MET A 41 -2.21 4.82 23.18
CA MET A 41 -1.32 4.70 22.03
C MET A 41 -0.26 5.83 21.97
N ARG A 42 -0.58 6.99 22.50
CA ARG A 42 0.28 8.18 22.51
C ARG A 42 1.01 8.41 23.84
N ASN A 43 0.71 7.61 24.85
CA ASN A 43 1.34 7.74 26.15
C ASN A 43 2.80 7.25 26.11
N PRO A 44 3.82 8.12 26.31
CA PRO A 44 5.21 7.72 26.33
C PRO A 44 5.56 6.90 27.58
N ASP A 45 4.91 7.16 28.72
CA ASP A 45 5.22 6.52 30.00
C ASP A 45 5.03 5.00 29.97
N THR A 46 4.16 4.51 29.10
CA THR A 46 3.88 3.07 28.95
C THR A 46 4.73 2.40 27.86
N LEU A 47 5.64 3.12 27.18
CA LEU A 47 6.51 2.52 26.16
C LEU A 47 7.56 1.58 26.74
N ASP A 48 8.00 1.82 27.98
CA ASP A 48 9.20 1.16 28.53
C ASP A 48 10.33 1.10 27.46
N LEU A 49 10.63 2.29 26.90
CA LEU A 49 11.58 2.46 25.78
C LEU A 49 12.99 2.18 26.25
N LYS A 50 13.69 1.30 25.55
CA LYS A 50 15.09 0.94 25.83
C LYS A 50 15.95 1.21 24.62
N ILE A 51 17.00 2.00 24.77
CA ILE A 51 18.06 2.15 23.76
C ILE A 51 19.04 1.00 23.98
N LEU A 52 19.18 0.16 22.97
CA LEU A 52 20.04 -1.03 23.00
C LEU A 52 21.44 -0.73 22.45
N SER A 53 21.55 0.15 21.45
CA SER A 53 22.80 0.69 20.96
C SER A 53 22.56 2.00 20.21
N ASP A 54 23.62 2.83 20.13
CA ASP A 54 23.64 4.10 19.39
C ASP A 54 25.04 4.25 18.77
N GLU A 55 25.12 4.05 17.47
CA GLU A 55 26.38 3.91 16.76
C GLU A 55 26.41 4.72 15.48
N ILE A 56 27.55 5.26 15.12
CA ILE A 56 27.81 5.87 13.81
C ILE A 56 28.63 4.89 12.98
N ALA A 57 28.10 4.49 11.82
CA ALA A 57 28.74 3.55 10.93
C ALA A 57 28.70 4.04 9.47
N PRO A 58 29.58 3.53 8.60
CA PRO A 58 29.46 3.74 7.16
C PRO A 58 28.12 3.15 6.63
N VAL A 59 27.54 3.80 5.62
CA VAL A 59 26.29 3.31 4.97
C VAL A 59 26.48 1.97 4.28
N SER A 60 27.70 1.69 3.84
CA SER A 60 28.16 0.38 3.36
C SER A 60 29.67 0.28 3.58
N GLU A 61 30.21 -0.94 3.48
CA GLU A 61 31.65 -1.22 3.77
C GLU A 61 32.63 -0.26 3.09
N ASN A 62 32.32 0.23 1.88
CA ASN A 62 33.18 1.13 1.11
C ASN A 62 32.63 2.56 0.99
N SER A 63 31.65 2.94 1.81
CA SER A 63 31.04 4.26 1.75
C SER A 63 31.78 5.26 2.62
N ALA A 64 32.11 6.44 2.07
CA ALA A 64 32.55 7.59 2.85
C ALA A 64 31.38 8.22 3.65
N GLU A 65 30.14 8.00 3.21
CA GLU A 65 28.96 8.50 3.90
C GLU A 65 28.70 7.70 5.17
N LYS A 66 28.46 8.39 6.27
CA LYS A 66 28.15 7.81 7.57
C LYS A 66 26.70 8.06 7.95
N ILE A 67 26.16 7.17 8.75
CA ILE A 67 24.83 7.24 9.32
C ILE A 67 24.88 6.88 10.79
N ARG A 68 24.09 7.57 11.63
CA ARG A 68 23.87 7.15 13.02
C ARG A 68 22.72 6.16 13.03
N CYS A 69 22.88 5.05 13.71
CA CYS A 69 21.89 3.99 13.87
C CYS A 69 21.61 3.75 15.35
N ILE A 70 20.40 4.03 15.78
CA ILE A 70 19.91 3.73 17.14
C ILE A 70 19.09 2.45 17.07
N LYS A 71 19.50 1.42 17.82
CA LYS A 71 18.68 0.24 18.05
C LYS A 71 17.88 0.43 19.32
N LEU A 72 16.60 0.15 19.26
CA LEU A 72 15.71 0.32 20.40
C LEU A 72 14.69 -0.82 20.50
N GLU A 73 14.20 -1.01 21.71
CA GLU A 73 13.08 -1.88 22.05
C GLU A 73 12.01 -1.07 22.77
N PHE A 74 10.74 -1.34 22.47
CA PHE A 74 9.62 -0.69 23.15
C PHE A 74 8.45 -1.66 23.37
N PHE A 75 7.67 -1.43 24.42
CA PHE A 75 6.41 -2.11 24.65
C PHE A 75 5.34 -1.57 23.71
N SER A 76 4.64 -2.46 23.02
CA SER A 76 3.58 -2.05 22.09
C SER A 76 2.18 -2.20 22.65
N GLN A 77 1.91 -3.30 23.34
CA GLN A 77 0.58 -3.62 23.84
C GLN A 77 0.59 -4.87 24.72
N ASN A 78 -0.42 -5.03 25.56
CA ASN A 78 -0.84 -6.35 26.05
C ASN A 78 -1.82 -6.93 25.03
N TRP A 79 -1.53 -8.12 24.50
CA TRP A 79 -2.36 -8.79 23.50
C TRP A 79 -2.86 -10.13 24.02
N GLY A 80 -4.15 -10.20 24.39
CA GLY A 80 -4.76 -11.40 24.91
C GLY A 80 -4.08 -11.95 26.19
N GLY A 81 -3.62 -11.04 27.06
CA GLY A 81 -2.96 -11.35 28.31
C GLY A 81 -1.42 -11.47 28.23
N GLU A 82 -0.83 -11.32 27.02
CA GLU A 82 0.62 -11.39 26.82
C GLU A 82 1.20 -10.03 26.45
N ASP A 83 2.29 -9.65 27.11
CA ASP A 83 3.00 -8.42 26.84
C ASP A 83 3.86 -8.55 25.59
N VAL A 84 3.69 -7.61 24.65
CA VAL A 84 4.37 -7.64 23.36
C VAL A 84 5.31 -6.46 23.23
N ARG A 85 6.59 -6.77 22.95
CA ARG A 85 7.66 -5.79 22.72
C ARG A 85 8.20 -5.91 21.30
N HIS A 86 8.70 -4.79 20.77
CA HIS A 86 9.23 -4.73 19.41
C HIS A 86 10.60 -4.08 19.35
N LEU A 87 11.42 -4.62 18.46
CA LEU A 87 12.71 -4.05 18.11
C LEU A 87 12.56 -3.12 16.89
N ALA A 88 13.31 -2.03 16.90
CA ALA A 88 13.45 -1.15 15.75
C ALA A 88 14.87 -0.61 15.61
N LYS A 89 15.22 -0.20 14.39
CA LYS A 89 16.43 0.55 14.07
C LYS A 89 16.04 1.92 13.53
N VAL A 90 16.56 2.98 14.10
CA VAL A 90 16.35 4.35 13.64
C VAL A 90 17.63 4.88 13.02
N TYR A 91 17.58 5.26 11.76
CA TYR A 91 18.69 5.82 11.02
C TYR A 91 18.55 7.34 10.96
N LEU A 92 19.63 8.05 11.27
CA LEU A 92 19.69 9.52 11.39
C LEU A 92 20.87 10.07 10.60
N PRO A 93 20.70 11.17 9.84
CA PRO A 93 21.85 11.88 9.27
C PRO A 93 22.82 12.34 10.36
N VAL A 94 24.10 12.07 10.19
CA VAL A 94 25.15 12.43 11.20
C VAL A 94 25.26 13.95 11.38
N GLY A 95 24.96 14.74 10.34
CA GLY A 95 24.94 16.21 10.39
C GLY A 95 23.71 16.82 11.09
N GLY A 96 22.84 15.97 11.67
CA GLY A 96 21.58 16.40 12.28
C GLY A 96 20.46 16.62 11.28
N ILE A 97 19.31 17.04 11.79
CA ILE A 97 18.08 17.27 11.01
C ILE A 97 17.92 18.79 10.82
N ALA A 98 17.80 19.22 9.57
CA ALA A 98 17.56 20.64 9.26
C ALA A 98 16.28 21.14 9.94
N GLU A 99 16.23 22.39 10.38
CA GLU A 99 15.09 22.97 11.12
C GLU A 99 13.77 22.80 10.40
N SER A 100 13.75 23.00 9.07
CA SER A 100 12.56 22.83 8.23
C SER A 100 12.04 21.39 8.10
N LYS A 101 12.81 20.42 8.59
CA LYS A 101 12.50 18.99 8.56
C LYS A 101 12.28 18.37 9.94
N LYS A 102 12.47 19.14 11.01
CA LYS A 102 12.20 18.68 12.38
C LYS A 102 10.74 18.24 12.54
N GLY A 103 10.53 17.25 13.36
CA GLY A 103 9.21 16.67 13.60
C GLY A 103 8.71 15.73 12.52
N LEU A 104 9.48 15.46 11.46
CA LEU A 104 9.12 14.53 10.38
C LEU A 104 9.91 13.23 10.51
N ALA A 105 9.26 12.11 10.22
CA ALA A 105 9.93 10.81 10.14
C ALA A 105 9.21 9.85 9.19
N VAL A 106 9.93 8.82 8.77
CA VAL A 106 9.36 7.72 7.99
C VAL A 106 9.54 6.41 8.74
N ILE A 107 8.49 5.56 8.70
CA ILE A 107 8.51 4.24 9.32
C ILE A 107 8.26 3.18 8.23
N ASN A 108 9.22 2.29 8.07
CA ASN A 108 9.16 1.17 7.16
C ASN A 108 9.13 -0.14 7.94
N GLN A 109 8.48 -1.15 7.39
CA GLN A 109 8.68 -2.48 7.93
C GLN A 109 10.15 -2.90 7.79
N GLY A 110 10.72 -3.48 8.84
CA GLY A 110 11.94 -4.25 8.78
C GLY A 110 11.69 -5.57 8.05
N GLY A 111 12.72 -6.15 7.50
CA GLY A 111 12.64 -7.43 6.79
C GLY A 111 14.02 -7.96 6.43
N SER A 112 14.04 -9.17 5.88
CA SER A 112 15.27 -9.79 5.42
C SER A 112 15.71 -9.17 4.09
N SER A 113 16.99 -8.86 3.97
CA SER A 113 17.62 -8.48 2.71
C SER A 113 17.47 -9.58 1.68
N ASN A 114 17.35 -9.23 0.41
CA ASN A 114 17.28 -10.20 -0.67
C ASN A 114 18.67 -10.54 -1.16
N VAL A 115 19.28 -11.58 -0.61
CA VAL A 115 20.63 -12.02 -0.94
C VAL A 115 20.79 -12.33 -2.44
N LYS A 116 19.75 -12.85 -3.09
CA LYS A 116 19.79 -13.21 -4.52
C LYS A 116 19.91 -12.00 -5.44
N THR A 117 19.37 -10.85 -5.04
CA THR A 117 19.38 -9.62 -5.83
C THR A 117 20.40 -8.62 -5.31
N GLY A 118 21.07 -8.89 -4.20
CA GLY A 118 21.95 -7.95 -3.52
C GLY A 118 21.20 -6.75 -2.91
N PHE A 119 19.88 -6.82 -2.78
CA PHE A 119 19.09 -5.75 -2.20
C PHE A 119 19.11 -5.83 -0.67
N ASP A 120 19.68 -4.82 -0.05
CA ASP A 120 19.75 -4.66 1.40
C ASP A 120 18.67 -3.69 1.89
N ILE A 121 17.70 -4.21 2.64
CA ILE A 121 16.58 -3.42 3.18
C ILE A 121 17.08 -2.39 4.21
N GLU A 122 18.04 -2.74 5.05
CA GLU A 122 18.57 -1.82 6.06
C GLU A 122 19.27 -0.63 5.41
N ARG A 123 20.10 -0.90 4.42
CA ARG A 123 20.76 0.15 3.66
C ARG A 123 19.74 0.98 2.87
N GLU A 124 18.85 0.36 2.12
CA GLU A 124 17.99 1.06 1.16
C GLU A 124 16.82 1.80 1.84
N TYR A 125 16.05 1.13 2.70
CA TYR A 125 14.91 1.75 3.36
C TYR A 125 15.29 2.48 4.65
N GLY A 126 16.37 2.10 5.32
CA GLY A 126 16.92 2.76 6.51
C GLY A 126 17.89 3.85 6.14
N ALA A 127 19.19 3.50 6.05
CA ALA A 127 20.29 4.45 5.95
C ALA A 127 20.17 5.43 4.77
N LEU A 128 19.99 4.92 3.54
CA LEU A 128 19.87 5.78 2.35
C LEU A 128 18.56 6.57 2.32
N SER A 129 17.48 6.09 2.94
CA SER A 129 16.28 6.91 3.04
C SER A 129 16.47 8.07 4.02
N ALA A 130 17.09 7.83 5.16
CA ALA A 130 17.40 8.90 6.10
C ALA A 130 18.31 9.98 5.47
N LEU A 131 19.37 9.57 4.77
CA LEU A 131 20.28 10.50 4.10
C LEU A 131 19.59 11.31 2.99
N LYS A 132 18.88 10.62 2.08
CA LYS A 132 18.27 11.26 0.91
C LYS A 132 17.10 12.17 1.28
N LEU A 133 16.31 11.78 2.27
CA LEU A 133 15.20 12.59 2.77
C LEU A 133 15.69 13.65 3.77
N GLY A 134 16.80 13.40 4.45
CA GLY A 134 17.35 14.28 5.51
C GLY A 134 16.46 14.28 6.75
N ILE A 135 15.77 13.18 7.05
CA ILE A 135 14.90 12.96 8.21
C ILE A 135 15.11 11.56 8.77
N PRO A 136 14.67 11.28 10.01
CA PRO A 136 14.74 9.94 10.59
C PRO A 136 14.01 8.91 9.75
N ALA A 137 14.64 7.74 9.57
CA ALA A 137 14.01 6.58 8.93
C ALA A 137 14.09 5.38 9.88
N MET A 138 12.91 4.90 10.33
CA MET A 138 12.83 3.73 11.19
C MET A 138 12.56 2.47 10.37
N LEU A 139 13.29 1.41 10.68
CA LEU A 139 12.97 0.03 10.30
C LEU A 139 12.38 -0.70 11.49
N LEU A 140 11.10 -0.99 11.40
CA LEU A 140 10.30 -1.59 12.45
C LEU A 140 10.16 -3.10 12.26
N GLN A 141 10.54 -3.90 13.25
CA GLN A 141 10.19 -5.32 13.28
C GLN A 141 8.70 -5.47 13.62
N SER A 142 7.87 -5.33 12.61
CA SER A 142 6.40 -5.30 12.72
C SER A 142 5.73 -6.67 12.62
N ASN A 143 6.43 -7.76 12.92
CA ASN A 143 5.83 -9.08 13.15
C ASN A 143 5.62 -9.27 14.65
N MET A 144 4.61 -10.05 15.03
CA MET A 144 4.51 -10.51 16.40
C MET A 144 5.74 -11.39 16.71
N PRO A 145 6.56 -11.04 17.70
CA PRO A 145 7.72 -11.83 18.05
C PRO A 145 7.31 -13.07 18.86
N GLY A 146 8.05 -14.17 18.69
CA GLY A 146 7.89 -15.37 19.53
C GLY A 146 6.64 -16.19 19.25
N ASP A 147 6.33 -17.02 20.22
CA ASP A 147 5.16 -17.87 20.30
C ASP A 147 4.14 -17.23 21.24
N HIS A 148 2.87 -17.32 20.92
CA HIS A 148 1.78 -16.74 21.68
C HIS A 148 0.72 -17.81 21.94
N TRP A 149 0.21 -17.90 23.17
CA TRP A 149 -0.85 -18.84 23.58
C TRP A 149 -0.54 -20.30 23.20
N GLY A 150 0.73 -20.70 23.23
CA GLY A 150 1.16 -22.02 22.79
C GLY A 150 1.13 -22.24 21.28
N VAL A 151 0.95 -21.18 20.49
CA VAL A 151 0.90 -21.22 19.03
C VAL A 151 2.15 -20.57 18.44
N SER A 152 2.84 -21.30 17.56
CA SER A 152 4.08 -20.88 16.95
C SER A 152 3.91 -20.45 15.49
N GLY A 153 4.57 -19.35 15.12
CA GLY A 153 4.62 -18.84 13.75
C GLY A 153 3.45 -17.94 13.36
N GLN A 154 3.74 -17.03 12.43
CA GLN A 154 2.82 -15.95 12.03
C GLN A 154 1.48 -16.44 11.46
N GLY A 155 1.50 -17.57 10.77
CA GLY A 155 0.32 -18.15 10.17
C GLY A 155 -0.66 -18.71 11.21
N PRO A 156 -0.22 -19.65 12.03
CA PRO A 156 -1.03 -20.18 13.12
C PRO A 156 -1.52 -19.10 14.09
N ILE A 157 -0.70 -18.12 14.45
CA ILE A 157 -1.11 -16.98 15.30
C ILE A 157 -2.29 -16.23 14.68
N ARG A 158 -2.26 -15.94 13.37
CA ARG A 158 -3.39 -15.26 12.71
C ARG A 158 -4.68 -16.09 12.72
N ARG A 159 -4.59 -17.41 12.50
CA ARG A 159 -5.76 -18.29 12.59
C ARG A 159 -6.34 -18.33 14.00
N TYR A 160 -5.48 -18.49 14.99
CA TYR A 160 -5.89 -18.48 16.38
C TYR A 160 -6.62 -17.20 16.76
N THR A 161 -6.03 -16.04 16.44
CA THR A 161 -6.62 -14.74 16.78
C THR A 161 -7.88 -14.43 16.00
N ALA A 162 -7.98 -14.87 14.73
CA ALA A 162 -9.23 -14.79 13.97
C ALA A 162 -10.33 -15.64 14.64
N ALA A 163 -10.03 -16.89 15.01
CA ALA A 163 -10.97 -17.74 15.71
C ALA A 163 -11.45 -17.10 17.03
N LYS A 164 -10.52 -16.49 17.80
CA LYS A 164 -10.87 -15.76 19.03
C LYS A 164 -11.80 -14.56 18.77
N PHE A 165 -11.58 -13.80 17.70
CA PHE A 165 -12.52 -12.74 17.31
C PHE A 165 -13.89 -13.30 16.97
N PHE A 166 -13.99 -14.37 16.17
CA PHE A 166 -15.27 -14.98 15.81
C PHE A 166 -16.00 -15.55 17.02
N GLU A 167 -15.27 -16.09 18.00
CA GLU A 167 -15.81 -16.58 19.28
C GLU A 167 -16.34 -15.44 20.17
N THR A 168 -15.53 -14.39 20.38
CA THR A 168 -15.77 -13.39 21.43
C THR A 168 -16.42 -12.10 20.92
N GLY A 169 -16.17 -11.74 19.67
CA GLY A 169 -16.52 -10.44 19.09
C GLY A 169 -15.57 -9.31 19.48
N ASP A 170 -14.53 -9.57 20.25
CA ASP A 170 -13.58 -8.54 20.66
C ASP A 170 -12.58 -8.24 19.52
N PRO A 171 -12.61 -7.02 18.94
CA PRO A 171 -11.73 -6.64 17.84
C PRO A 171 -10.25 -6.58 18.26
N ASN A 172 -9.92 -6.54 19.54
CA ASN A 172 -8.54 -6.59 20.01
C ASN A 172 -7.84 -7.89 19.63
N TRP A 173 -8.57 -8.97 19.41
CA TRP A 173 -8.02 -10.23 18.89
C TRP A 173 -7.58 -10.15 17.44
N ILE A 174 -8.07 -9.19 16.67
CA ILE A 174 -7.76 -9.10 15.22
C ILE A 174 -6.27 -8.80 15.02
N HIS A 175 -5.57 -9.72 14.38
CA HIS A 175 -4.12 -9.64 14.15
C HIS A 175 -3.69 -8.30 13.48
N TRP A 176 -4.46 -7.77 12.53
CA TRP A 176 -4.12 -6.50 11.87
C TRP A 176 -4.32 -5.29 12.75
N ILE A 177 -5.24 -5.34 13.71
CA ILE A 177 -5.39 -4.33 14.76
C ILE A 177 -4.15 -4.35 15.66
N ALA A 178 -3.72 -5.53 16.08
CA ALA A 178 -2.50 -5.66 16.87
C ALA A 178 -1.26 -5.12 16.10
N LEU A 179 -1.12 -5.41 14.81
CA LEU A 179 -0.06 -4.83 13.98
C LEU A 179 -0.18 -3.31 13.83
N ALA A 180 -1.40 -2.76 13.77
CA ALA A 180 -1.61 -1.30 13.70
C ALA A 180 -1.13 -0.62 14.99
N LYS A 181 -1.42 -1.20 16.17
CA LYS A 181 -0.92 -0.71 17.47
C LYS A 181 0.60 -0.63 17.50
N ILE A 182 1.32 -1.59 16.89
CA ILE A 182 2.78 -1.56 16.79
C ILE A 182 3.26 -0.29 16.06
N TYR A 183 2.65 0.06 14.92
CA TYR A 183 3.00 1.29 14.20
C TYR A 183 2.68 2.55 15.01
N MET A 184 1.53 2.59 15.68
CA MET A 184 1.16 3.73 16.53
C MET A 184 2.15 3.94 17.68
N ARG A 185 2.57 2.85 18.34
CA ARG A 185 3.57 2.88 19.42
C ARG A 185 4.98 3.23 18.90
N ALA A 186 5.33 2.76 17.69
CA ALA A 186 6.58 3.16 17.02
C ALA A 186 6.62 4.67 16.71
N MET A 187 5.48 5.27 16.31
CA MET A 187 5.38 6.72 16.15
C MET A 187 5.60 7.45 17.49
N THR A 188 5.05 6.93 18.58
CA THR A 188 5.25 7.49 19.93
C THR A 188 6.72 7.35 20.36
N ALA A 189 7.34 6.19 20.14
CA ALA A 189 8.76 5.98 20.44
C ALA A 189 9.69 6.95 19.68
N LEU A 190 9.39 7.25 18.40
CA LEU A 190 10.14 8.26 17.64
C LEU A 190 9.91 9.69 18.16
N GLY A 191 8.77 9.96 18.77
CA GLY A 191 8.48 11.23 19.42
C GLY A 191 9.33 11.46 20.66
N GLU A 192 9.71 10.40 21.37
CA GLU A 192 10.46 10.45 22.64
C GLU A 192 11.97 10.49 22.46
N LEU A 193 12.49 10.16 21.28
CA LEU A 193 13.93 10.29 21.03
C LEU A 193 14.32 11.77 20.96
N GLU A 194 15.20 12.22 21.86
CA GLU A 194 15.58 13.61 22.04
C GLU A 194 16.01 14.31 20.73
N ASP A 195 16.80 13.63 19.92
CA ASP A 195 17.30 14.15 18.64
C ASP A 195 16.30 14.00 17.46
N VAL A 196 15.13 13.41 17.69
CA VAL A 196 14.13 13.10 16.65
C VAL A 196 12.84 13.89 16.84
N GLN A 197 12.20 13.75 17.99
CA GLN A 197 10.95 14.43 18.37
C GLN A 197 9.91 14.47 17.24
N ALA A 198 9.74 13.32 16.55
CA ALA A 198 8.88 13.22 15.39
C ALA A 198 7.40 13.33 15.76
N LYS A 199 6.65 14.10 14.96
CA LYS A 199 5.20 14.38 15.16
C LYS A 199 4.37 13.97 13.95
N GLN A 200 4.99 13.83 12.78
CA GLN A 200 4.33 13.53 11.52
C GLN A 200 5.06 12.42 10.77
N PHE A 201 4.32 11.47 10.23
CA PHE A 201 4.87 10.21 9.76
C PHE A 201 4.37 9.80 8.39
N ILE A 202 5.27 9.24 7.57
CA ILE A 202 4.92 8.41 6.42
C ILE A 202 5.15 6.95 6.79
N LEU A 203 4.15 6.12 6.55
CA LEU A 203 4.22 4.69 6.87
C LEU A 203 4.33 3.87 5.58
N ALA A 204 5.24 2.90 5.56
CA ALA A 204 5.33 1.93 4.48
C ALA A 204 5.32 0.50 5.03
N GLY A 205 4.63 -0.37 4.32
CA GLY A 205 4.54 -1.77 4.71
C GLY A 205 4.06 -2.65 3.57
N SER A 206 4.50 -3.91 3.56
CA SER A 206 4.15 -4.89 2.54
C SER A 206 3.23 -5.98 3.10
N SER A 207 2.32 -6.46 2.26
CA SER A 207 1.43 -7.59 2.60
C SER A 207 0.56 -7.27 3.83
N LYS A 208 0.63 -8.07 4.89
CA LYS A 208 -0.15 -7.84 6.13
C LYS A 208 0.13 -6.47 6.78
N ARG A 209 1.34 -5.91 6.61
CA ARG A 209 1.68 -4.57 7.12
C ARG A 209 1.07 -3.47 6.26
N ALA A 210 0.92 -3.71 4.95
CA ALA A 210 0.15 -2.81 4.09
C ALA A 210 -1.28 -2.66 4.59
N GLN A 211 -1.90 -3.76 5.01
CA GLN A 211 -3.21 -3.75 5.64
C GLN A 211 -3.24 -2.91 6.92
N SER A 212 -2.24 -3.10 7.78
CA SER A 212 -2.20 -2.40 9.07
C SER A 212 -1.96 -0.90 8.93
N ILE A 213 -1.12 -0.45 7.98
CA ILE A 213 -0.92 1.00 7.79
C ILE A 213 -2.16 1.71 7.21
N TRP A 214 -3.05 1.01 6.48
CA TRP A 214 -4.36 1.56 6.13
C TRP A 214 -5.22 1.80 7.38
N ILE A 215 -5.20 0.85 8.33
CA ILE A 215 -5.92 0.96 9.61
C ILE A 215 -5.37 2.15 10.41
N VAL A 216 -4.05 2.27 10.52
CA VAL A 216 -3.41 3.41 11.22
C VAL A 216 -3.80 4.74 10.57
N ALA A 217 -3.76 4.82 9.23
CA ALA A 217 -4.12 6.04 8.50
C ALA A 217 -5.59 6.45 8.66
N ALA A 218 -6.48 5.51 8.98
CA ALA A 218 -7.89 5.79 9.26
C ALA A 218 -8.12 6.23 10.72
N ALA A 219 -7.16 6.00 11.64
CA ALA A 219 -7.33 6.16 13.08
C ALA A 219 -6.39 7.19 13.72
N ASP A 220 -5.20 7.43 13.16
CA ASP A 220 -4.18 8.28 13.77
C ASP A 220 -3.80 9.47 12.88
N ASP A 221 -4.08 10.67 13.33
CA ASP A 221 -3.87 11.94 12.63
C ASP A 221 -2.40 12.36 12.48
N ARG A 222 -1.47 11.67 13.17
CA ARG A 222 -0.03 11.85 12.99
C ARG A 222 0.46 11.34 11.63
N VAL A 223 -0.32 10.47 10.95
CA VAL A 223 0.02 9.96 9.61
C VAL A 223 -0.22 11.03 8.55
N ARG A 224 0.78 11.28 7.71
CA ARG A 224 0.74 12.26 6.60
C ARG A 224 0.71 11.61 5.24
N GLY A 225 0.93 10.32 5.15
CA GLY A 225 0.86 9.53 3.94
C GLY A 225 1.21 8.07 4.17
N ILE A 226 0.78 7.21 3.27
CA ILE A 226 1.08 5.78 3.35
C ILE A 226 1.57 5.22 2.02
N VAL A 227 2.38 4.16 2.12
CA VAL A 227 2.85 3.37 0.98
C VAL A 227 2.53 1.89 1.23
N PRO A 228 1.27 1.47 1.00
CA PRO A 228 0.90 0.07 1.05
C PRO A 228 1.48 -0.69 -0.15
N ILE A 229 2.15 -1.81 0.11
CA ILE A 229 2.86 -2.59 -0.91
C ILE A 229 2.30 -4.01 -0.94
N ALA A 230 2.02 -4.51 -2.15
CA ALA A 230 1.65 -5.90 -2.40
C ALA A 230 0.44 -6.39 -1.60
N ARG A 231 -0.63 -5.58 -1.48
CA ARG A 231 -1.91 -6.00 -0.93
C ARG A 231 -3.05 -5.06 -1.33
N PRO A 232 -3.98 -5.49 -2.18
CA PRO A 232 -5.19 -4.75 -2.48
C PRO A 232 -6.11 -4.67 -1.25
N GLY A 233 -6.92 -3.65 -1.20
CA GLY A 233 -7.74 -3.32 -0.05
C GLY A 233 -9.22 -3.65 -0.20
N ASN A 234 -9.63 -4.53 -1.12
CA ASN A 234 -11.02 -4.96 -1.26
C ASN A 234 -11.10 -6.49 -1.20
N PHE A 235 -11.38 -7.01 -0.02
CA PHE A 235 -11.43 -8.46 0.21
C PHE A 235 -12.56 -9.16 -0.54
N LEU A 236 -13.73 -8.55 -0.64
CA LEU A 236 -14.84 -9.15 -1.38
C LEU A 236 -14.49 -9.27 -2.85
N HIS A 237 -13.91 -8.24 -3.45
CA HIS A 237 -13.44 -8.28 -4.82
C HIS A 237 -12.34 -9.35 -5.01
N LEU A 238 -11.40 -9.41 -4.09
CA LEU A 238 -10.34 -10.42 -4.07
C LEU A 238 -10.93 -11.84 -4.07
N MET A 239 -11.94 -12.11 -3.26
CA MET A 239 -12.61 -13.41 -3.23
C MET A 239 -13.35 -13.72 -4.53
N GLN A 240 -13.99 -12.73 -5.13
CA GLN A 240 -14.68 -12.88 -6.42
C GLN A 240 -13.72 -13.17 -7.56
N THR A 241 -12.58 -12.47 -7.63
CA THR A 241 -11.58 -12.67 -8.69
C THR A 241 -10.82 -13.98 -8.54
N HIS A 242 -10.71 -14.51 -7.33
CA HIS A 242 -10.13 -15.83 -7.07
C HIS A 242 -11.15 -16.97 -7.20
N SER A 243 -12.43 -16.67 -7.46
CA SER A 243 -13.44 -17.66 -7.73
C SER A 243 -13.11 -18.50 -8.99
N PRO A 244 -13.40 -19.80 -8.99
CA PRO A 244 -13.18 -20.65 -10.16
C PRO A 244 -14.03 -20.27 -11.40
N ALA A 245 -15.07 -19.46 -11.22
CA ALA A 245 -15.91 -18.98 -12.32
C ALA A 245 -15.97 -17.42 -12.28
N PRO A 246 -15.29 -16.71 -13.21
CA PRO A 246 -15.40 -15.27 -13.31
C PRO A 246 -16.86 -14.83 -13.47
N GLY A 247 -17.33 -13.94 -12.61
CA GLY A 247 -18.70 -13.42 -12.62
C GLY A 247 -19.74 -14.30 -11.91
N ALA A 248 -19.37 -15.48 -11.41
CA ALA A 248 -20.21 -16.22 -10.49
C ALA A 248 -20.18 -15.59 -9.09
N LEU A 249 -21.29 -15.69 -8.37
CA LEU A 249 -21.27 -15.39 -6.94
C LEU A 249 -20.23 -16.29 -6.26
N PRO A 250 -19.43 -15.76 -5.34
CA PRO A 250 -18.43 -16.55 -4.65
C PRO A 250 -19.11 -17.69 -3.91
N ASP A 251 -18.69 -18.91 -4.22
CA ASP A 251 -19.09 -20.11 -3.47
C ASP A 251 -18.03 -20.35 -2.39
N PRO A 252 -18.36 -20.15 -1.11
CA PRO A 252 -17.43 -20.37 -0.02
C PRO A 252 -16.85 -21.77 0.01
N ALA A 253 -17.66 -22.79 -0.34
CA ALA A 253 -17.20 -24.18 -0.36
C ALA A 253 -16.18 -24.44 -1.49
N ALA A 254 -16.44 -23.93 -2.69
CA ALA A 254 -15.52 -24.01 -3.83
C ALA A 254 -14.21 -23.26 -3.58
N ILE A 255 -14.28 -22.08 -2.94
CA ILE A 255 -13.10 -21.30 -2.56
C ILE A 255 -12.29 -22.08 -1.53
N ARG A 256 -12.94 -22.67 -0.51
CA ARG A 256 -12.31 -23.48 0.49
C ARG A 256 -11.62 -24.71 -0.12
N GLN A 257 -12.29 -25.44 -0.98
CA GLN A 257 -11.74 -26.60 -1.67
C GLN A 257 -10.50 -26.24 -2.51
N LYS A 258 -10.56 -25.12 -3.24
CA LYS A 258 -9.45 -24.62 -4.06
C LYS A 258 -8.23 -24.24 -3.22
N HIS A 259 -8.46 -23.76 -2.00
CA HIS A 259 -7.40 -23.35 -1.08
C HIS A 259 -7.15 -24.38 0.04
N ALA A 260 -7.81 -25.55 -0.01
CA ALA A 260 -7.50 -26.68 0.88
C ALA A 260 -6.00 -27.01 0.78
N GLY A 261 -5.31 -26.96 1.91
CA GLY A 261 -3.84 -27.11 1.97
C GLY A 261 -3.04 -25.86 1.58
N SER A 262 -3.67 -24.74 1.17
CA SER A 262 -2.96 -23.47 1.00
C SER A 262 -2.62 -22.89 2.37
N LYS A 263 -1.46 -22.22 2.46
CA LYS A 263 -1.03 -21.52 3.69
C LYS A 263 -1.74 -20.18 3.91
N HIS A 264 -2.82 -19.88 3.17
CA HIS A 264 -3.57 -18.63 3.28
C HIS A 264 -4.63 -18.75 4.39
N GLU A 265 -4.33 -18.19 5.51
CA GLU A 265 -5.00 -18.43 6.80
C GLU A 265 -6.39 -17.81 6.91
N TYR A 266 -6.65 -16.70 6.23
CA TYR A 266 -8.01 -16.13 6.23
C TYR A 266 -8.99 -16.91 5.32
N MET A 267 -8.50 -17.84 4.50
CA MET A 267 -9.37 -18.73 3.74
C MET A 267 -9.94 -19.88 4.60
N ALA A 268 -9.38 -20.16 5.77
CA ALA A 268 -9.92 -21.14 6.70
C ALA A 268 -11.26 -20.73 7.30
N HIS A 269 -11.52 -19.42 7.33
CA HIS A 269 -12.73 -18.84 7.91
C HIS A 269 -13.58 -18.07 6.87
N ILE A 270 -13.46 -18.42 5.60
CA ILE A 270 -14.15 -17.66 4.54
C ILE A 270 -15.67 -17.70 4.67
N GLU A 271 -16.22 -18.80 5.20
CA GLU A 271 -17.65 -18.92 5.47
C GLU A 271 -18.12 -17.95 6.53
N ASP A 272 -17.27 -17.75 7.53
CA ASP A 272 -17.57 -16.83 8.61
C ASP A 272 -17.67 -15.40 8.11
N LEU A 273 -16.97 -15.05 7.00
CA LEU A 273 -17.03 -13.72 6.38
C LEU A 273 -18.41 -13.37 5.79
N TYR A 274 -19.28 -14.36 5.57
CA TYR A 274 -20.65 -14.16 5.09
C TYR A 274 -21.68 -14.14 6.23
N THR A 275 -21.22 -14.11 7.48
CA THR A 275 -22.05 -13.96 8.68
C THR A 275 -22.04 -12.49 9.15
N THR A 276 -22.95 -12.14 10.07
CA THR A 276 -22.93 -10.81 10.74
C THR A 276 -21.56 -10.54 11.37
N ARG A 277 -20.99 -11.53 12.05
CA ARG A 277 -19.65 -11.43 12.66
C ARG A 277 -18.55 -11.23 11.60
N GLY A 278 -18.71 -11.84 10.45
CA GLY A 278 -17.80 -11.65 9.30
C GLY A 278 -17.84 -10.24 8.74
N TYR A 279 -19.04 -9.63 8.63
CA TYR A 279 -19.16 -8.22 8.22
C TYR A 279 -18.52 -7.29 9.25
N GLU A 280 -18.70 -7.55 10.55
CA GLU A 280 -18.00 -6.81 11.60
C GLU A 280 -16.48 -6.94 11.46
N TYR A 281 -15.96 -8.15 11.25
CA TYR A 281 -14.54 -8.38 10.98
C TYR A 281 -14.03 -7.55 9.80
N MET A 282 -14.76 -7.57 8.68
CA MET A 282 -14.42 -6.82 7.47
C MET A 282 -14.40 -5.31 7.72
N ALA A 283 -15.30 -4.79 8.55
CA ALA A 283 -15.31 -3.37 8.90
C ALA A 283 -14.02 -2.91 9.61
N TYR A 284 -13.34 -3.81 10.32
CA TYR A 284 -12.05 -3.53 10.95
C TYR A 284 -10.86 -3.74 10.02
N VAL A 285 -10.93 -4.71 9.10
CA VAL A 285 -9.74 -5.17 8.39
C VAL A 285 -9.70 -4.80 6.91
N ASP A 286 -10.84 -4.61 6.25
CA ASP A 286 -10.86 -4.30 4.83
C ASP A 286 -10.80 -2.79 4.57
N PRO A 287 -9.68 -2.26 4.01
CA PRO A 287 -9.58 -0.84 3.71
C PRO A 287 -10.73 -0.28 2.89
N TYR A 288 -11.37 -1.09 2.03
CA TYR A 288 -12.51 -0.66 1.25
C TYR A 288 -13.68 -0.20 2.12
N GLN A 289 -13.88 -0.82 3.29
CA GLN A 289 -14.98 -0.49 4.23
C GLN A 289 -14.78 0.87 4.93
N PHE A 290 -13.53 1.31 5.05
CA PHE A 290 -13.20 2.58 5.69
C PHE A 290 -12.40 3.54 4.79
N LEU A 291 -12.40 3.29 3.48
CA LEU A 291 -11.63 4.06 2.51
C LEU A 291 -11.96 5.56 2.54
N SER A 292 -13.22 5.92 2.75
CA SER A 292 -13.66 7.31 2.85
C SER A 292 -13.12 8.05 4.07
N ARG A 293 -12.62 7.34 5.08
CA ARG A 293 -12.03 7.90 6.31
C ARG A 293 -10.53 8.14 6.18
N VAL A 294 -9.86 7.45 5.27
CA VAL A 294 -8.45 7.70 4.97
C VAL A 294 -8.36 8.97 4.14
N LYS A 295 -7.72 10.01 4.66
CA LYS A 295 -7.60 11.33 4.02
C LYS A 295 -6.19 11.68 3.58
N VAL A 296 -5.23 10.83 3.89
CA VAL A 296 -3.81 11.06 3.62
C VAL A 296 -3.43 10.59 2.21
N PRO A 297 -2.41 11.16 1.58
CA PRO A 297 -1.90 10.68 0.29
C PRO A 297 -1.50 9.21 0.33
N VAL A 298 -1.78 8.47 -0.76
CA VAL A 298 -1.51 7.03 -0.88
C VAL A 298 -0.72 6.69 -2.14
N MET A 299 0.45 6.07 -1.97
CA MET A 299 1.21 5.44 -3.05
C MET A 299 1.09 3.92 -2.96
N TYR A 300 0.35 3.31 -3.86
CA TYR A 300 0.21 1.85 -3.88
C TYR A 300 1.20 1.20 -4.84
N LEU A 301 1.89 0.18 -4.38
CA LEU A 301 2.92 -0.54 -5.13
C LEU A 301 2.65 -2.04 -5.15
N ILE A 302 2.80 -2.69 -6.30
CA ILE A 302 2.68 -4.15 -6.43
C ILE A 302 3.56 -4.70 -7.55
N GLY A 303 4.09 -5.90 -7.37
CA GLY A 303 4.79 -6.62 -8.44
C GLY A 303 3.82 -7.23 -9.45
N THR A 304 4.13 -7.14 -10.75
CA THR A 304 3.27 -7.74 -11.80
C THR A 304 3.13 -9.25 -11.70
N ASN A 305 4.05 -9.91 -11.01
CA ASN A 305 4.10 -11.36 -10.82
C ASN A 305 3.80 -11.77 -9.37
N ASP A 306 3.09 -10.92 -8.63
CA ASP A 306 2.66 -11.26 -7.28
C ASP A 306 1.69 -12.45 -7.33
N ARG A 307 2.07 -13.58 -6.71
CA ARG A 307 1.28 -14.80 -6.72
C ARG A 307 0.15 -14.81 -5.69
N LEU A 308 0.22 -13.93 -4.70
CA LEU A 308 -0.75 -13.85 -3.62
C LEU A 308 -1.90 -12.93 -3.99
N PHE A 309 -1.62 -11.88 -4.76
CA PHE A 309 -2.60 -10.88 -5.15
C PHE A 309 -2.56 -10.67 -6.67
N ASN A 310 -3.72 -10.69 -7.27
CA ASN A 310 -3.88 -10.50 -8.70
C ASN A 310 -3.79 -9.01 -9.03
N SER A 311 -3.06 -8.66 -10.10
CA SER A 311 -2.95 -7.27 -10.57
C SER A 311 -4.28 -6.65 -11.02
N PHE A 312 -5.34 -7.45 -11.25
CA PHE A 312 -6.69 -6.94 -11.53
C PHE A 312 -7.49 -6.63 -10.27
N ASP A 313 -7.07 -7.11 -9.09
CA ASP A 313 -7.74 -6.79 -7.83
C ASP A 313 -7.64 -5.29 -7.52
N ASP A 314 -6.62 -4.62 -8.07
CA ASP A 314 -6.40 -3.18 -7.95
C ASP A 314 -7.52 -2.36 -8.59
N HIS A 315 -8.20 -2.89 -9.62
CA HIS A 315 -9.36 -2.25 -10.25
C HIS A 315 -10.58 -2.18 -9.32
N GLY A 316 -10.71 -3.13 -8.40
CA GLY A 316 -11.79 -3.17 -7.40
C GLY A 316 -11.52 -2.27 -6.19
N PHE A 317 -10.40 -1.61 -6.12
CA PHE A 317 -9.99 -0.84 -4.95
C PHE A 317 -9.43 0.55 -5.29
N TYR A 318 -8.31 0.62 -6.00
CA TYR A 318 -7.55 1.85 -6.21
C TYR A 318 -8.36 3.00 -6.85
N PRO A 319 -9.22 2.79 -7.87
CA PRO A 319 -10.02 3.87 -8.46
C PRO A 319 -10.95 4.57 -7.46
N PHE A 320 -11.40 3.84 -6.43
CA PHE A 320 -12.39 4.34 -5.45
C PHE A 320 -11.79 5.22 -4.37
N TYR A 321 -10.47 5.18 -4.17
CA TYR A 321 -9.81 6.13 -3.27
C TYR A 321 -9.85 7.55 -3.84
N GLN A 322 -10.41 8.51 -3.08
CA GLN A 322 -10.65 9.88 -3.56
C GLN A 322 -9.55 10.87 -3.17
N GLY A 323 -8.64 10.50 -2.30
CA GLY A 323 -7.50 11.34 -1.91
C GLY A 323 -6.40 11.40 -2.97
N ASP A 324 -5.36 12.17 -2.69
CA ASP A 324 -4.15 12.16 -3.50
C ASP A 324 -3.57 10.74 -3.55
N LYS A 325 -3.35 10.27 -4.77
CA LYS A 325 -2.91 8.90 -4.98
C LYS A 325 -1.95 8.76 -6.14
N SER A 326 -1.06 7.80 -6.02
CA SER A 326 -0.23 7.27 -7.10
C SER A 326 -0.23 5.76 -7.08
N PHE A 327 0.07 5.16 -8.20
CA PHE A 327 0.06 3.72 -8.38
C PHE A 327 1.26 3.32 -9.23
N ALA A 328 1.93 2.20 -8.87
CA ALA A 328 2.91 1.62 -9.77
C ALA A 328 2.99 0.09 -9.65
N TYR A 329 3.07 -0.55 -10.81
CA TYR A 329 3.54 -1.92 -10.93
C TYR A 329 5.07 -1.95 -10.98
N VAL A 330 5.66 -2.91 -10.28
CA VAL A 330 7.07 -3.28 -10.47
C VAL A 330 7.13 -4.48 -11.41
N ALA A 331 7.59 -4.24 -12.62
CA ALA A 331 7.59 -5.25 -13.67
C ALA A 331 8.40 -6.48 -13.30
N ASN A 332 7.86 -7.67 -13.60
CA ASN A 332 8.52 -8.96 -13.40
C ASN A 332 8.94 -9.25 -11.95
N TYR A 333 8.35 -8.58 -10.98
CA TYR A 333 8.61 -8.78 -9.56
C TYR A 333 7.43 -9.48 -8.90
N GLY A 334 7.73 -10.33 -7.91
CA GLY A 334 6.74 -11.09 -7.16
C GLY A 334 6.23 -10.35 -5.93
N HIS A 335 5.90 -11.12 -4.87
CA HIS A 335 5.41 -10.58 -3.60
C HIS A 335 6.55 -9.99 -2.77
N GLY A 336 6.41 -8.73 -2.33
CA GLY A 336 7.37 -8.06 -1.46
C GLY A 336 7.69 -6.62 -1.88
N MET A 337 8.80 -6.10 -1.35
CA MET A 337 9.21 -4.70 -1.51
C MET A 337 10.71 -4.50 -1.77
N ALA A 338 11.46 -5.58 -2.00
CA ALA A 338 12.91 -5.55 -2.08
C ALA A 338 13.42 -5.28 -3.49
N THR A 339 13.11 -4.09 -4.05
CA THR A 339 13.69 -3.58 -5.31
C THR A 339 13.96 -2.08 -5.22
N HIS A 340 14.87 -1.60 -6.07
CA HIS A 340 15.20 -0.18 -6.17
C HIS A 340 13.99 0.65 -6.66
N GLU A 341 13.13 0.08 -7.50
CA GLU A 341 11.91 0.73 -7.97
C GLU A 341 10.96 1.04 -6.80
N HIS A 342 10.73 0.07 -5.92
CA HIS A 342 9.91 0.28 -4.72
C HIS A 342 10.45 1.40 -3.84
N VAL A 343 11.76 1.38 -3.55
CA VAL A 343 12.36 2.34 -2.63
C VAL A 343 12.46 3.75 -3.24
N ARG A 344 12.68 3.86 -4.55
CA ARG A 344 12.66 5.16 -5.25
C ARG A 344 11.28 5.78 -5.21
N ALA A 345 10.24 5.00 -5.57
CA ALA A 345 8.85 5.43 -5.50
C ALA A 345 8.46 5.84 -4.06
N TYR A 346 8.84 5.06 -3.08
CA TYR A 346 8.62 5.35 -1.66
C TYR A 346 9.26 6.70 -1.24
N ARG A 347 10.56 6.93 -1.55
CA ARG A 347 11.24 8.18 -1.21
C ARG A 347 10.61 9.39 -1.89
N ALA A 348 10.29 9.26 -3.18
CA ALA A 348 9.60 10.29 -3.94
C ALA A 348 8.21 10.60 -3.37
N TRP A 349 7.50 9.57 -2.88
CA TRP A 349 6.21 9.74 -2.23
C TRP A 349 6.33 10.44 -0.89
N ALA A 350 7.34 10.11 -0.08
CA ALA A 350 7.62 10.82 1.14
C ALA A 350 7.92 12.31 0.86
N ALA A 351 8.69 12.61 -0.18
CA ALA A 351 8.94 13.98 -0.63
C ALA A 351 7.67 14.69 -1.10
N HIS A 352 6.75 13.97 -1.76
CA HIS A 352 5.44 14.51 -2.11
C HIS A 352 4.63 14.90 -0.87
N CYS A 353 4.48 13.98 0.08
CA CYS A 353 3.66 14.16 1.27
C CYS A 353 4.19 15.27 2.19
N PHE A 354 5.50 15.41 2.31
CA PHE A 354 6.11 16.39 3.21
C PHE A 354 6.43 17.73 2.57
N TRP A 355 6.80 17.74 1.28
CA TRP A 355 7.33 18.95 0.61
C TRP A 355 6.68 19.25 -0.73
N GLY A 356 5.58 18.57 -1.07
CA GLY A 356 4.81 18.87 -2.27
C GLY A 356 5.53 18.53 -3.58
N ARG A 357 6.40 17.48 -3.59
CA ARG A 357 6.97 16.98 -4.84
C ARG A 357 5.84 16.69 -5.84
N PRO A 358 5.92 17.16 -7.10
CA PRO A 358 4.89 16.89 -8.08
C PRO A 358 4.64 15.41 -8.34
N ILE A 359 3.37 15.02 -8.55
CA ILE A 359 2.95 13.67 -8.92
C ILE A 359 2.73 13.61 -10.44
N THR A 360 3.25 12.57 -11.07
CA THR A 360 2.92 12.24 -12.46
C THR A 360 1.62 11.44 -12.53
N ARG A 361 0.66 11.92 -13.33
CA ARG A 361 -0.62 11.25 -13.58
C ARG A 361 -0.66 10.72 -15.01
N LEU A 362 -1.15 9.50 -15.16
CA LEU A 362 -1.20 8.79 -16.43
C LEU A 362 -2.62 8.32 -16.76
N THR A 363 -3.01 8.54 -18.01
CA THR A 363 -4.16 7.88 -18.61
C THR A 363 -3.72 7.24 -19.92
N ALA A 364 -4.23 6.02 -20.22
CA ALA A 364 -3.94 5.38 -21.49
C ALA A 364 -5.18 4.67 -22.05
N MET A 365 -5.25 4.63 -23.38
CA MET A 365 -6.25 3.89 -24.13
C MET A 365 -5.53 3.01 -25.15
N GLY A 366 -6.06 1.80 -25.36
CA GLY A 366 -5.61 0.89 -26.39
C GLY A 366 -6.75 0.51 -27.31
N THR A 367 -6.47 0.46 -28.62
CA THR A 367 -7.37 -0.02 -29.65
C THR A 367 -6.67 -1.13 -30.43
N VAL A 368 -7.42 -2.17 -30.80
CA VAL A 368 -6.91 -3.21 -31.71
C VAL A 368 -7.44 -2.92 -33.11
N GLU A 369 -6.54 -2.59 -34.01
CA GLU A 369 -6.86 -2.30 -35.41
C GLU A 369 -6.00 -3.20 -36.29
N GLN A 370 -6.63 -3.97 -37.18
CA GLN A 370 -5.95 -4.89 -38.10
C GLN A 370 -4.97 -5.87 -37.39
N GLY A 371 -5.32 -6.31 -36.18
CA GLY A 371 -4.49 -7.18 -35.35
C GLY A 371 -3.32 -6.47 -34.62
N GLU A 372 -3.16 -5.17 -34.79
CA GLU A 372 -2.14 -4.36 -34.10
C GLU A 372 -2.76 -3.67 -32.87
N LEU A 373 -2.14 -3.79 -31.70
CA LEU A 373 -2.50 -3.01 -30.52
C LEU A 373 -1.84 -1.65 -30.56
N LYS A 374 -2.63 -0.61 -30.80
CA LYS A 374 -2.20 0.80 -30.76
C LYS A 374 -2.55 1.39 -29.39
N VAL A 375 -1.55 1.89 -28.69
CA VAL A 375 -1.71 2.50 -27.36
C VAL A 375 -1.40 3.99 -27.43
N SER A 376 -2.33 4.79 -26.92
CA SER A 376 -2.15 6.23 -26.71
C SER A 376 -2.16 6.52 -25.22
N ALA A 377 -1.25 7.38 -24.75
CA ALA A 377 -1.17 7.82 -23.37
C ALA A 377 -1.14 9.34 -23.25
N ILE A 378 -1.76 9.84 -22.18
CA ILE A 378 -1.67 11.25 -21.77
C ILE A 378 -0.90 11.27 -20.45
N VAL A 379 0.14 12.10 -20.41
CA VAL A 379 0.97 12.34 -19.23
C VAL A 379 0.72 13.75 -18.73
N GLN A 380 0.25 13.87 -17.51
CA GLN A 380 0.11 15.13 -16.79
C GLN A 380 1.15 15.16 -15.68
N SER A 381 2.18 15.99 -15.83
CA SER A 381 3.28 16.09 -14.89
C SER A 381 3.93 17.46 -14.92
N GLN A 382 4.31 17.94 -13.72
CA GLN A 382 5.24 19.06 -13.55
C GLN A 382 6.68 18.57 -13.34
N SER A 383 6.88 17.24 -13.25
CA SER A 383 8.19 16.62 -13.19
C SER A 383 8.75 16.41 -14.59
N GLU A 384 10.07 16.31 -14.70
CA GLU A 384 10.74 15.85 -15.91
C GLU A 384 10.41 14.38 -16.17
N ILE A 385 9.78 14.07 -17.30
CA ILE A 385 9.56 12.69 -17.72
C ILE A 385 10.84 12.16 -18.36
N THR A 386 11.53 11.28 -17.69
CA THR A 386 12.80 10.70 -18.14
C THR A 386 12.58 9.49 -19.06
N GLU A 387 11.47 8.78 -18.90
CA GLU A 387 11.11 7.63 -19.72
C GLU A 387 9.60 7.40 -19.69
N LEU A 388 9.03 7.03 -20.85
CA LEU A 388 7.66 6.54 -20.95
C LEU A 388 7.66 5.24 -21.76
N ARG A 389 7.09 4.18 -21.19
CA ARG A 389 7.10 2.83 -21.77
C ARG A 389 5.72 2.21 -21.76
N LEU A 390 5.43 1.45 -22.83
CA LEU A 390 4.38 0.44 -22.83
C LEU A 390 4.96 -0.87 -22.33
N LEU A 391 4.45 -1.41 -21.24
CA LEU A 391 4.79 -2.74 -20.77
C LEU A 391 3.68 -3.71 -21.14
N TYR A 392 4.05 -4.88 -21.65
CA TYR A 392 3.09 -5.85 -22.16
C TYR A 392 3.55 -7.29 -21.95
N CYS A 393 2.57 -8.18 -21.81
CA CYS A 393 2.78 -9.62 -21.71
C CYS A 393 1.70 -10.35 -22.50
N PHE A 394 2.10 -11.35 -23.29
CA PHE A 394 1.15 -12.24 -23.96
C PHE A 394 0.85 -13.42 -23.06
N LYS A 395 -0.43 -13.69 -22.84
CA LYS A 395 -0.89 -14.80 -22.00
C LYS A 395 -1.72 -15.79 -22.79
N LYS A 396 -1.58 -17.06 -22.42
CA LYS A 396 -2.51 -18.12 -22.81
C LYS A 396 -3.25 -18.57 -21.55
N GLY A 397 -4.57 -18.29 -21.48
CA GLY A 397 -5.43 -18.75 -20.39
C GLY A 397 -5.52 -17.81 -19.17
N ALA A 398 -6.46 -18.10 -18.30
CA ALA A 398 -7.01 -17.21 -17.27
C ALA A 398 -6.19 -17.08 -15.98
N ARG A 399 -4.96 -17.55 -15.91
CA ARG A 399 -4.12 -17.36 -14.73
C ARG A 399 -3.36 -16.06 -14.84
N PHE A 400 -3.78 -15.08 -14.07
CA PHE A 400 -3.04 -13.84 -13.85
C PHE A 400 -1.84 -14.11 -12.95
N ASN A 401 -0.71 -13.43 -13.20
CA ASN A 401 0.49 -13.44 -12.35
C ASN A 401 1.22 -14.80 -12.25
N ASP A 402 1.38 -15.52 -13.36
CA ASP A 402 2.34 -16.62 -13.37
C ASP A 402 3.76 -16.03 -13.17
N ALA A 403 4.56 -16.69 -12.32
CA ALA A 403 5.98 -16.33 -12.16
C ALA A 403 6.79 -16.47 -13.46
N LYS A 404 6.25 -17.17 -14.45
CA LYS A 404 6.83 -17.36 -15.78
C LYS A 404 6.46 -16.23 -16.74
N ASP A 405 5.41 -15.44 -16.44
CA ASP A 405 5.05 -14.29 -17.25
C ASP A 405 6.22 -13.30 -17.27
N ARG A 406 6.50 -12.77 -18.44
CA ARG A 406 7.55 -11.77 -18.63
C ARG A 406 6.98 -10.57 -19.37
N TYR A 407 6.82 -9.50 -18.62
CA TYR A 407 6.50 -8.20 -19.20
C TYR A 407 7.71 -7.68 -19.98
N LYS A 408 7.49 -7.38 -21.23
CA LYS A 408 8.44 -6.70 -22.11
C LYS A 408 8.11 -5.22 -22.15
N SER A 409 9.10 -4.38 -22.43
CA SER A 409 8.90 -2.94 -22.57
C SER A 409 9.12 -2.48 -23.99
N LEU A 410 8.29 -1.52 -24.42
CA LEU A 410 8.42 -0.81 -25.67
C LEU A 410 8.42 0.69 -25.38
N PRO A 411 9.44 1.45 -25.80
CA PRO A 411 9.44 2.91 -25.63
C PRO A 411 8.24 3.55 -26.36
N MET A 412 7.59 4.48 -25.71
CA MET A 412 6.53 5.27 -26.32
C MET A 412 7.14 6.53 -26.97
N LYS A 413 6.62 6.92 -28.12
CA LYS A 413 7.06 8.12 -28.84
C LYS A 413 6.10 9.27 -28.57
N ARG A 414 6.65 10.45 -28.35
CA ARG A 414 5.85 11.67 -28.21
C ARG A 414 5.14 11.99 -29.53
N ALA A 415 3.85 12.26 -29.46
CA ALA A 415 3.00 12.54 -30.61
C ALA A 415 2.41 13.95 -30.48
N GLY A 416 3.00 14.91 -31.15
CA GLY A 416 2.58 16.31 -31.09
C GLY A 416 3.01 17.07 -29.84
N ASN A 417 2.45 18.25 -29.66
CA ASN A 417 2.64 19.12 -28.49
C ASN A 417 1.58 18.74 -27.43
N GLY A 418 1.92 18.68 -26.15
CA GLY A 418 0.90 18.56 -25.11
C GLY A 418 0.79 17.24 -24.37
N GLY A 419 1.89 16.50 -24.18
CA GLY A 419 1.89 15.32 -23.27
C GLY A 419 1.26 14.06 -23.85
N TYR A 420 1.03 14.02 -25.18
CA TYR A 420 0.55 12.84 -25.90
C TYR A 420 1.70 11.92 -26.31
N TRP A 421 1.50 10.61 -26.09
CA TRP A 421 2.47 9.59 -26.44
C TRP A 421 1.78 8.41 -27.10
N LYS A 422 2.48 7.73 -28.00
CA LYS A 422 1.96 6.59 -28.73
C LYS A 422 2.99 5.46 -28.79
N ALA A 423 2.46 4.23 -28.79
CA ALA A 423 3.19 3.01 -29.12
C ALA A 423 2.27 2.06 -29.87
N ALA A 424 2.84 1.19 -30.67
CA ALA A 424 2.11 0.15 -31.36
C ALA A 424 2.86 -1.17 -31.21
N LEU A 425 2.16 -2.22 -30.85
CA LEU A 425 2.68 -3.59 -30.88
C LEU A 425 2.48 -4.13 -32.30
N PRO A 426 3.51 -4.72 -32.92
CA PRO A 426 3.39 -5.32 -34.25
C PRO A 426 2.25 -6.32 -34.36
N SER A 427 1.57 -6.37 -35.50
CA SER A 427 0.39 -7.19 -35.72
C SER A 427 0.62 -8.69 -35.55
N ASP A 428 1.79 -9.16 -35.92
CA ASP A 428 2.22 -10.54 -35.74
C ASP A 428 2.36 -10.96 -34.26
N LEU A 429 2.65 -10.00 -33.39
CA LEU A 429 2.77 -10.20 -31.94
C LEU A 429 1.41 -10.21 -31.25
N ALA A 430 0.43 -9.46 -31.77
CA ALA A 430 -0.90 -9.30 -31.16
C ALA A 430 -1.95 -10.28 -31.73
N ALA A 431 -1.75 -10.81 -32.93
CA ALA A 431 -2.73 -11.64 -33.62
C ALA A 431 -3.07 -12.92 -32.84
N GLY A 432 -4.34 -13.08 -32.46
CA GLY A 432 -4.88 -14.26 -31.81
C GLY A 432 -4.36 -14.53 -30.39
N ARG A 433 -3.74 -13.55 -29.74
CA ARG A 433 -3.25 -13.66 -28.34
C ARG A 433 -3.90 -12.61 -27.44
N GLU A 434 -4.19 -12.98 -26.21
CA GLU A 434 -4.52 -12.01 -25.16
C GLU A 434 -3.28 -11.21 -24.79
N VAL A 435 -3.38 -9.89 -24.84
CA VAL A 435 -2.33 -8.97 -24.47
C VAL A 435 -2.72 -8.27 -23.17
N TYR A 436 -1.87 -8.37 -22.17
CA TYR A 436 -1.97 -7.64 -20.92
C TYR A 436 -0.93 -6.51 -20.95
N TRP A 437 -1.35 -5.29 -20.67
CA TRP A 437 -0.50 -4.14 -20.83
C TRP A 437 -0.83 -3.00 -19.86
N TYR A 438 0.16 -2.18 -19.61
CA TYR A 438 0.04 -0.91 -18.90
C TYR A 438 1.12 0.06 -19.37
N VAL A 439 0.92 1.36 -19.11
CA VAL A 439 1.90 2.39 -19.39
C VAL A 439 2.62 2.76 -18.10
N GLU A 440 3.94 2.86 -18.15
CA GLU A 440 4.80 3.32 -17.06
C GLU A 440 5.49 4.60 -17.45
N ALA A 441 5.43 5.62 -16.58
CA ALA A 441 6.27 6.80 -16.64
C ALA A 441 7.32 6.75 -15.52
N ARG A 442 8.54 7.12 -15.87
CA ARG A 442 9.59 7.47 -14.91
C ARG A 442 9.76 8.97 -14.93
N ASP A 443 9.84 9.55 -13.77
CA ASP A 443 9.98 11.00 -13.63
C ASP A 443 11.05 11.38 -12.62
N ARG A 444 11.53 12.64 -12.75
CA ARG A 444 12.49 13.23 -11.83
C ARG A 444 12.03 14.62 -11.42
N ALA A 445 11.98 14.88 -10.12
CA ALA A 445 11.70 16.20 -9.56
C ALA A 445 12.33 16.32 -8.17
N GLN A 446 12.79 17.51 -7.81
CA GLN A 446 13.34 17.84 -6.48
C GLN A 446 14.41 16.83 -5.97
N GLY A 447 15.23 16.29 -6.90
CA GLY A 447 16.28 15.32 -6.57
C GLY A 447 15.79 13.86 -6.36
N PHE A 448 14.50 13.59 -6.53
CA PHE A 448 13.91 12.24 -6.40
C PHE A 448 13.42 11.71 -7.75
N GLU A 449 13.71 10.45 -7.99
CA GLU A 449 13.14 9.68 -9.09
C GLU A 449 11.91 8.91 -8.62
N SER A 450 10.88 8.84 -9.46
CA SER A 450 9.66 8.08 -9.18
C SER A 450 9.21 7.29 -10.40
N ILE A 451 8.28 6.36 -10.15
CA ILE A 451 7.53 5.65 -11.17
C ILE A 451 6.03 5.84 -10.92
N ALA A 452 5.28 5.96 -12.01
CA ALA A 452 3.82 5.91 -11.98
C ALA A 452 3.34 5.04 -13.12
N THR A 453 2.25 4.27 -12.92
CA THR A 453 1.71 3.43 -13.98
C THR A 453 0.20 3.63 -14.12
N THR A 454 -0.32 3.30 -15.29
CA THR A 454 -1.77 3.03 -15.41
C THR A 454 -2.08 1.69 -14.78
N LEU A 455 -3.35 1.45 -14.45
CA LEU A 455 -3.79 0.10 -14.10
C LEU A 455 -3.63 -0.84 -15.31
N LEU A 456 -3.44 -2.12 -15.02
CA LEU A 456 -3.28 -3.18 -16.00
C LEU A 456 -4.54 -3.28 -16.88
N LYS A 457 -4.34 -3.40 -18.18
CA LYS A 457 -5.40 -3.54 -19.18
C LYS A 457 -5.26 -4.86 -19.94
N ARG A 458 -6.35 -5.32 -20.50
CA ARG A 458 -6.44 -6.52 -21.32
C ARG A 458 -7.13 -6.18 -22.66
N ASN A 459 -6.63 -6.70 -23.75
CA ASN A 459 -7.21 -6.64 -25.08
C ASN A 459 -7.31 -8.03 -25.68
#